data_14a5465a54eb27b99a0a22feabd05fde
#
_entry.id   14a5465a54eb27b99a0a22feabd05fde
#
_cell.length_a   1.000
_cell.length_b   1.000
_cell.length_c   1.000
_cell.angle_alpha   90.00
_cell.angle_beta   90.00
_cell.angle_gamma   90.00
#
_symmetry.space_group_name_H-M   'P 1'
#
loop_
_entity.id
_entity.type
_entity.pdbx_description
1 polymer ?
#
loop_
_entity_poly.entity_id
_entity_poly.type
_entity_poly.pdbx_seq_one_letter_code
_entity_poly.pdbx_strand_id
1 'polypeptide(L)'
;VSRKNEMVNNFLKPGLQDLCVSRSSFTWGIPVDFDEKNVVYVWLDALSNYITGIGYDVDGEHQERYQKYWPADLHLIGKDIVRFHTIYWPIFLMSLNVPLPKQVFGHPWLLTATAKSDEGTKMSKSRGNVIYADDLVKLFGVDAVRFFVMHEMPFENDGVISWELMVERFNSQLANILGNLVKRTISMSNKYFDGIVEDKGVTGEVDQDLKNTVLEQAKIAIAKMDELKVADALTAIFEIFRRSNKYIDETEPWVLAKEESKADRLRTVLYNLTESIVIGASLLKSFMPSTGAEILEQLSTTERDFASLSDFGLYPSGNKVVADPKTLFERKDWKEVEKEVEKITEAQIAKAQAEEKKEEAKKAAKTACALGSSQATGNTDLEKGIDIPFKAEIAYEDFDKCDFRIGKIIHAEEVKKSKKLLLFKVQVGSEVRQILSGIKSSYKPEDLLGKKVMVLCNLAPREICGYQSEGMLLSAIDEEGKLSLMTSLADMPAGASIS
;
A
#
# COMPACT_ATOMS: atom_id res chain seq x y z
N VAL A 1 15.72 -5.72 -8.88
CA VAL A 1 16.27 -5.30 -10.19
C VAL A 1 15.45 -4.16 -10.78
N SER A 2 14.12 -4.26 -10.89
CA SER A 2 13.23 -3.25 -11.50
C SER A 2 13.41 -1.85 -10.85
N ARG A 3 13.33 -1.75 -9.53
CA ARG A 3 13.46 -0.47 -8.80
C ARG A 3 14.85 0.14 -8.93
N LYS A 4 15.91 -0.68 -8.94
CA LYS A 4 17.27 -0.20 -9.21
C LYS A 4 17.35 0.43 -10.60
N ASN A 5 16.79 -0.24 -11.62
CA ASN A 5 16.80 0.28 -12.99
C ASN A 5 15.99 1.57 -13.11
N GLU A 6 14.84 1.67 -12.44
CA GLU A 6 14.02 2.88 -12.37
C GLU A 6 14.83 4.06 -11.78
N MET A 7 15.47 3.88 -10.63
CA MET A 7 16.28 4.93 -10.00
C MET A 7 17.46 5.35 -10.88
N VAL A 8 18.16 4.38 -11.47
CA VAL A 8 19.32 4.66 -12.34
C VAL A 8 18.90 5.37 -13.63
N ASN A 9 17.87 4.87 -14.31
CA ASN A 9 17.50 5.38 -15.64
C ASN A 9 16.76 6.72 -15.57
N ASN A 10 15.89 6.91 -14.55
CA ASN A 10 15.03 8.08 -14.48
C ASN A 10 15.61 9.22 -13.67
N PHE A 11 16.61 8.96 -12.80
CA PHE A 11 17.16 9.99 -11.91
C PHE A 11 18.69 10.14 -12.05
N LEU A 12 19.46 9.05 -12.00
CA LEU A 12 20.93 9.18 -12.02
C LEU A 12 21.48 9.46 -13.40
N LYS A 13 21.02 8.76 -14.44
CA LYS A 13 21.53 8.97 -15.82
C LYS A 13 21.20 10.34 -16.40
N PRO A 14 19.98 10.89 -16.20
CA PRO A 14 19.68 12.25 -16.69
C PRO A 14 20.39 13.35 -15.92
N GLY A 15 20.99 13.04 -14.77
CA GLY A 15 21.56 14.00 -13.83
C GLY A 15 20.56 14.42 -12.75
N LEU A 16 21.06 14.56 -11.53
CA LEU A 16 20.26 15.03 -10.40
C LEU A 16 20.10 16.54 -10.50
N GLN A 17 18.93 17.02 -10.09
CA GLN A 17 18.63 18.45 -9.94
C GLN A 17 18.70 18.84 -8.47
N ASP A 18 18.87 20.12 -8.20
CA ASP A 18 18.88 20.67 -6.85
C ASP A 18 17.56 20.32 -6.12
N LEU A 19 17.69 19.90 -4.88
CA LEU A 19 16.55 19.62 -4.02
C LEU A 19 16.26 20.82 -3.12
N CYS A 20 15.07 21.40 -3.24
CA CYS A 20 14.61 22.39 -2.29
C CYS A 20 14.33 21.77 -0.93
N VAL A 21 15.12 22.12 0.09
CA VAL A 21 15.04 21.55 1.45
C VAL A 21 14.20 22.39 2.41
N SER A 22 13.47 23.40 1.91
CA SER A 22 12.55 24.23 2.68
C SER A 22 11.19 24.38 2.00
N ARG A 23 10.16 24.80 2.75
CA ARG A 23 8.79 25.03 2.27
C ARG A 23 8.26 26.33 2.85
N SER A 24 7.58 27.13 2.01
CA SER A 24 6.94 28.41 2.39
C SER A 24 5.41 28.36 2.33
N SER A 25 4.81 27.24 1.86
CA SER A 25 3.35 27.13 1.67
C SER A 25 2.55 26.93 2.95
N PHE A 26 3.21 26.67 4.05
CA PHE A 26 2.61 26.50 5.40
C PHE A 26 3.65 26.82 6.47
N THR A 27 3.17 27.12 7.69
CA THR A 27 4.01 27.54 8.82
C THR A 27 4.21 26.47 9.89
N TRP A 28 3.52 25.32 9.76
CA TRP A 28 3.69 24.20 10.68
C TRP A 28 4.93 23.38 10.31
N GLY A 29 5.89 23.28 11.21
CA GLY A 29 7.14 22.53 11.00
C GLY A 29 8.30 23.15 11.78
N ILE A 30 9.52 22.68 11.51
CA ILE A 30 10.75 23.23 12.07
C ILE A 30 11.10 24.51 11.31
N PRO A 31 11.12 25.70 11.96
CA PRO A 31 11.48 26.95 11.28
C PRO A 31 12.92 26.90 10.77
N VAL A 32 13.17 27.58 9.66
CA VAL A 32 14.55 27.82 9.17
C VAL A 32 15.09 29.08 9.83
N ASP A 33 16.14 28.96 10.64
CA ASP A 33 16.65 30.04 11.51
C ASP A 33 17.05 31.31 10.73
N PHE A 34 17.56 31.17 9.53
CA PHE A 34 17.99 32.29 8.66
C PHE A 34 16.91 32.71 7.64
N ASP A 35 15.75 32.04 7.62
CA ASP A 35 14.60 32.38 6.77
C ASP A 35 13.28 31.96 7.45
N GLU A 36 12.82 32.78 8.40
CA GLU A 36 11.66 32.52 9.25
C GLU A 36 10.34 32.29 8.50
N LYS A 37 10.27 32.62 7.20
CA LYS A 37 9.08 32.37 6.36
C LYS A 37 9.01 30.91 5.88
N ASN A 38 10.10 30.18 6.02
CA ASN A 38 10.22 28.80 5.57
C ASN A 38 10.30 27.83 6.75
N VAL A 39 9.82 26.63 6.52
CA VAL A 39 10.01 25.47 7.40
C VAL A 39 10.86 24.42 6.69
N VAL A 40 11.59 23.63 7.45
CA VAL A 40 12.41 22.54 6.95
C VAL A 40 11.55 21.53 6.19
N TYR A 41 12.06 21.05 5.06
CA TYR A 41 11.39 20.02 4.27
C TYR A 41 11.32 18.68 5.03
N VAL A 42 10.11 18.12 5.10
CA VAL A 42 9.81 16.94 5.92
C VAL A 42 10.77 15.75 5.67
N TRP A 43 11.28 15.56 4.46
CA TRP A 43 12.20 14.45 4.17
C TRP A 43 13.62 14.69 4.69
N LEU A 44 14.03 15.93 4.90
CA LEU A 44 15.30 16.19 5.59
C LEU A 44 15.21 15.75 7.06
N ASP A 45 14.13 16.11 7.75
CA ASP A 45 13.83 15.69 9.12
C ASP A 45 13.62 14.17 9.21
N ALA A 46 12.72 13.62 8.41
CA ALA A 46 12.34 12.20 8.46
C ALA A 46 13.53 11.25 8.20
N LEU A 47 14.41 11.57 7.25
CA LEU A 47 15.58 10.74 6.95
C LEU A 47 16.68 10.88 8.02
N SER A 48 16.92 12.09 8.52
CA SER A 48 17.89 12.32 9.58
C SER A 48 17.53 11.59 10.88
N ASN A 49 16.23 11.36 11.10
CA ASN A 49 15.75 10.62 12.29
C ASN A 49 16.34 9.21 12.41
N TYR A 50 16.73 8.55 11.31
CA TYR A 50 17.39 7.24 11.37
C TYR A 50 18.68 7.25 12.21
N ILE A 51 19.45 8.34 12.16
CA ILE A 51 20.69 8.48 12.92
C ILE A 51 20.49 9.27 14.22
N THR A 52 19.69 10.35 14.23
CA THR A 52 19.46 11.15 15.42
C THR A 52 18.70 10.37 16.50
N GLY A 53 17.73 9.50 16.09
CA GLY A 53 16.99 8.63 17.01
C GLY A 53 17.84 7.59 17.76
N ILE A 54 19.03 7.28 17.26
CA ILE A 54 20.00 6.37 17.91
C ILE A 54 21.18 7.13 18.52
N GLY A 55 21.17 8.48 18.48
CA GLY A 55 22.16 9.31 19.18
C GLY A 55 23.36 9.74 18.34
N TYR A 56 23.15 9.98 17.03
CA TYR A 56 24.14 10.72 16.23
C TYR A 56 24.26 12.14 16.76
N ASP A 57 25.46 12.62 16.87
CA ASP A 57 25.80 13.98 17.30
C ASP A 57 26.70 14.66 16.25
N VAL A 58 26.41 15.92 15.93
CA VAL A 58 27.13 16.68 14.89
C VAL A 58 28.54 17.08 15.31
N ASP A 59 28.78 17.21 16.59
CA ASP A 59 30.09 17.56 17.19
C ASP A 59 30.95 16.31 17.45
N GLY A 60 30.45 15.13 17.14
CA GLY A 60 31.17 13.85 17.20
C GLY A 60 31.02 13.12 18.54
N GLU A 61 30.25 13.64 19.50
CA GLU A 61 29.98 12.98 20.77
C GLU A 61 28.82 11.98 20.66
N HIS A 62 28.98 11.02 19.76
CA HIS A 62 27.95 10.02 19.46
C HIS A 62 27.64 9.11 20.63
N GLN A 63 26.36 8.80 20.84
CA GLN A 63 25.93 7.82 21.84
C GLN A 63 26.34 6.38 21.47
N GLU A 64 26.43 5.52 22.47
CA GLU A 64 26.77 4.10 22.32
C GLU A 64 25.85 3.37 21.32
N ARG A 65 24.55 3.70 21.30
CA ARG A 65 23.58 3.10 20.38
C ARG A 65 23.90 3.43 18.92
N TYR A 66 24.34 4.66 18.59
CA TYR A 66 24.78 5.00 17.25
C TYR A 66 26.01 4.20 16.85
N GLN A 67 27.02 4.13 17.71
CA GLN A 67 28.27 3.38 17.45
C GLN A 67 28.00 1.88 17.24
N LYS A 68 26.97 1.33 17.92
CA LYS A 68 26.61 -0.09 17.83
C LYS A 68 25.75 -0.42 16.59
N TYR A 69 24.80 0.43 16.25
CA TYR A 69 23.75 0.09 15.27
C TYR A 69 23.90 0.79 13.91
N TRP A 70 24.82 1.78 13.81
CA TRP A 70 25.07 2.39 12.52
C TRP A 70 26.41 1.93 11.94
N PRO A 71 26.54 1.60 10.64
CA PRO A 71 25.50 1.70 9.61
C PRO A 71 24.44 0.60 9.71
N ALA A 72 23.20 0.95 9.33
CA ALA A 72 22.11 0.00 9.27
C ALA A 72 22.41 -1.14 8.28
N ASP A 73 22.10 -2.38 8.67
CA ASP A 73 22.22 -3.54 7.77
C ASP A 73 21.16 -3.49 6.67
N LEU A 74 19.93 -3.08 7.01
CA LEU A 74 18.81 -3.01 6.09
C LEU A 74 17.87 -1.84 6.43
N HIS A 75 17.56 -1.02 5.43
CA HIS A 75 16.37 -0.17 5.42
C HIS A 75 15.24 -0.90 4.70
N LEU A 76 14.23 -1.37 5.44
CA LEU A 76 13.02 -1.99 4.89
C LEU A 76 11.91 -0.94 4.83
N ILE A 77 11.49 -0.59 3.62
CA ILE A 77 10.61 0.54 3.35
C ILE A 77 9.53 0.20 2.32
N GLY A 78 8.50 1.04 2.19
CA GLY A 78 7.55 0.96 1.08
C GLY A 78 8.18 1.39 -0.25
N LYS A 79 7.74 0.80 -1.35
CA LYS A 79 8.26 1.13 -2.69
C LYS A 79 8.06 2.58 -3.12
N ASP A 80 7.08 3.26 -2.56
CA ASP A 80 6.72 4.67 -2.81
C ASP A 80 7.80 5.65 -2.35
N ILE A 81 8.59 5.27 -1.33
CA ILE A 81 9.66 6.10 -0.77
C ILE A 81 11.06 5.62 -1.13
N VAL A 82 11.20 4.71 -2.10
CA VAL A 82 12.50 4.19 -2.56
C VAL A 82 13.43 5.31 -3.01
N ARG A 83 12.92 6.30 -3.76
CA ARG A 83 13.74 7.44 -4.22
C ARG A 83 14.39 8.21 -3.07
N PHE A 84 13.65 8.45 -1.99
CA PHE A 84 14.15 9.17 -0.82
C PHE A 84 15.27 8.40 -0.11
N HIS A 85 15.17 7.07 -0.04
CA HIS A 85 16.13 6.22 0.68
C HIS A 85 17.32 5.77 -0.18
N THR A 86 17.22 5.80 -1.50
CA THR A 86 18.29 5.34 -2.39
C THR A 86 19.01 6.47 -3.12
N ILE A 87 18.47 7.70 -3.09
CA ILE A 87 19.09 8.88 -3.70
C ILE A 87 19.34 9.95 -2.63
N TYR A 88 18.29 10.51 -2.02
CA TYR A 88 18.46 11.67 -1.13
C TYR A 88 19.15 11.29 0.18
N TRP A 89 18.77 10.20 0.80
CA TRP A 89 19.39 9.76 2.05
C TRP A 89 20.88 9.46 1.92
N PRO A 90 21.36 8.73 0.90
CA PRO A 90 22.78 8.59 0.65
C PRO A 90 23.50 9.94 0.45
N ILE A 91 22.90 10.88 -0.26
CA ILE A 91 23.48 12.21 -0.47
C ILE A 91 23.65 12.97 0.86
N PHE A 92 22.63 12.93 1.73
CA PHE A 92 22.73 13.57 3.05
C PHE A 92 23.82 12.93 3.91
N LEU A 93 23.90 11.61 3.94
CA LEU A 93 24.95 10.90 4.69
C LEU A 93 26.35 11.19 4.14
N MET A 94 26.51 11.21 2.81
CA MET A 94 27.78 11.58 2.17
C MET A 94 28.19 13.03 2.49
N SER A 95 27.25 13.95 2.55
CA SER A 95 27.50 15.35 2.93
C SER A 95 27.98 15.49 4.38
N LEU A 96 27.57 14.55 5.26
CA LEU A 96 27.97 14.50 6.65
C LEU A 96 29.23 13.61 6.88
N ASN A 97 29.79 13.00 5.85
CA ASN A 97 30.81 11.95 5.95
C ASN A 97 30.40 10.76 6.85
N VAL A 98 29.10 10.43 6.88
CA VAL A 98 28.55 9.32 7.63
C VAL A 98 28.47 8.08 6.72
N PRO A 99 28.82 6.87 7.23
CA PRO A 99 28.72 5.63 6.46
C PRO A 99 27.32 5.38 5.93
N LEU A 100 27.22 4.81 4.71
CA LEU A 100 25.94 4.48 4.09
C LEU A 100 25.34 3.18 4.68
N PRO A 101 24.01 3.01 4.72
CA PRO A 101 23.38 1.74 5.03
C PRO A 101 23.81 0.67 4.03
N LYS A 102 23.92 -0.59 4.49
CA LYS A 102 24.43 -1.70 3.66
C LYS A 102 23.42 -2.08 2.57
N GLN A 103 22.12 -2.02 2.87
CA GLN A 103 21.05 -2.40 1.94
C GLN A 103 19.80 -1.55 2.15
N VAL A 104 19.13 -1.25 1.04
CA VAL A 104 17.76 -0.67 1.03
C VAL A 104 16.85 -1.62 0.26
N PHE A 105 15.74 -2.02 0.85
CA PHE A 105 14.75 -2.90 0.24
C PHE A 105 13.36 -2.25 0.30
N GLY A 106 12.75 -2.07 -0.87
CA GLY A 106 11.39 -1.52 -1.00
C GLY A 106 10.36 -2.63 -1.22
N HIS A 107 9.49 -2.87 -0.24
CA HIS A 107 8.38 -3.82 -0.39
C HIS A 107 7.25 -3.23 -1.24
N PRO A 108 6.45 -4.07 -1.95
CA PRO A 108 5.35 -3.62 -2.79
C PRO A 108 4.13 -3.15 -1.97
N TRP A 109 3.10 -2.70 -2.67
CA TRP A 109 1.84 -2.31 -2.06
C TRP A 109 0.91 -3.50 -1.86
N LEU A 110 0.02 -3.35 -0.88
CA LEU A 110 -1.14 -4.20 -0.68
C LEU A 110 -2.36 -3.48 -1.26
N LEU A 111 -2.92 -4.04 -2.31
CA LEU A 111 -4.08 -3.51 -3.03
C LEU A 111 -5.33 -4.29 -2.61
N THR A 112 -6.51 -3.66 -2.68
CA THR A 112 -7.79 -4.36 -2.45
C THR A 112 -8.40 -4.78 -3.79
N ALA A 113 -8.86 -6.03 -3.88
CA ALA A 113 -9.77 -6.42 -4.94
C ALA A 113 -11.16 -5.82 -4.67
N THR A 114 -11.80 -5.29 -5.72
CA THR A 114 -13.22 -4.95 -5.68
C THR A 114 -14.00 -6.08 -6.34
N ALA A 115 -15.22 -6.34 -5.85
CA ALA A 115 -16.12 -7.39 -6.38
C ALA A 115 -16.39 -7.29 -7.91
N LYS A 116 -15.91 -6.26 -8.59
CA LYS A 116 -16.10 -6.01 -10.03
C LYS A 116 -14.81 -6.06 -10.87
N SER A 117 -13.63 -6.16 -10.26
CA SER A 117 -12.38 -6.30 -11.01
C SER A 117 -11.36 -7.08 -10.18
N ASP A 118 -10.77 -8.11 -10.79
CA ASP A 118 -9.62 -8.85 -10.24
C ASP A 118 -8.33 -7.99 -10.21
N GLU A 119 -8.35 -6.81 -10.84
CA GLU A 119 -7.27 -5.83 -10.79
C GLU A 119 -7.35 -5.07 -9.47
N GLY A 120 -6.30 -5.20 -8.65
CA GLY A 120 -6.21 -4.53 -7.35
C GLY A 120 -6.37 -3.02 -7.46
N THR A 121 -7.23 -2.44 -6.65
CA THR A 121 -7.44 -0.99 -6.57
C THR A 121 -6.83 -0.43 -5.30
N LYS A 122 -6.39 0.84 -5.36
CA LYS A 122 -5.88 1.54 -4.18
C LYS A 122 -7.00 1.73 -3.15
N MET A 123 -6.70 1.44 -1.87
CA MET A 123 -7.63 1.67 -0.77
C MET A 123 -7.99 3.15 -0.62
N SER A 124 -9.27 3.44 -0.39
CA SER A 124 -9.76 4.80 -0.15
C SER A 124 -10.82 4.80 0.95
N LYS A 125 -10.66 5.69 1.94
CA LYS A 125 -11.62 5.84 3.05
C LYS A 125 -13.02 6.22 2.57
N SER A 126 -13.11 7.12 1.58
CA SER A 126 -14.38 7.58 1.02
C SER A 126 -15.16 6.49 0.24
N ARG A 127 -14.47 5.47 -0.24
CA ARG A 127 -15.07 4.33 -0.94
C ARG A 127 -15.49 3.19 0.00
N GLY A 128 -15.13 3.24 1.29
CA GLY A 128 -15.40 2.18 2.24
C GLY A 128 -14.70 0.85 1.93
N ASN A 129 -13.65 0.86 1.09
CA ASN A 129 -12.91 -0.33 0.68
C ASN A 129 -11.58 -0.49 1.42
N VAL A 130 -11.39 0.19 2.54
CA VAL A 130 -10.18 0.05 3.35
C VAL A 130 -10.31 -1.17 4.24
N ILE A 131 -9.36 -2.08 4.13
CA ILE A 131 -9.25 -3.23 5.04
C ILE A 131 -8.25 -2.85 6.14
N TYR A 132 -8.74 -2.65 7.36
CA TYR A 132 -7.90 -2.33 8.50
C TYR A 132 -7.38 -3.60 9.17
N ALA A 133 -6.13 -3.55 9.65
CA ALA A 133 -5.51 -4.66 10.36
C ALA A 133 -6.31 -5.09 11.61
N ASP A 134 -6.89 -4.13 12.34
CA ASP A 134 -7.71 -4.40 13.52
C ASP A 134 -8.97 -5.23 13.20
N ASP A 135 -9.60 -4.96 12.05
CA ASP A 135 -10.78 -5.72 11.61
C ASP A 135 -10.40 -7.13 11.18
N LEU A 136 -9.28 -7.29 10.48
CA LEU A 136 -8.74 -8.61 10.15
C LEU A 136 -8.39 -9.40 11.41
N VAL A 137 -7.73 -8.78 12.39
CA VAL A 137 -7.33 -9.42 13.65
C VAL A 137 -8.55 -9.89 14.47
N LYS A 138 -9.63 -9.10 14.53
CA LYS A 138 -10.88 -9.51 15.20
C LYS A 138 -11.49 -10.76 14.58
N LEU A 139 -11.45 -10.89 13.26
CA LEU A 139 -12.07 -12.00 12.54
C LEU A 139 -11.19 -13.25 12.49
N PHE A 140 -9.89 -13.10 12.35
CA PHE A 140 -8.97 -14.19 12.02
C PHE A 140 -7.87 -14.44 13.07
N GLY A 141 -7.61 -13.48 13.95
CA GLY A 141 -6.49 -13.51 14.89
C GLY A 141 -5.18 -12.99 14.29
N VAL A 142 -4.26 -12.55 15.16
CA VAL A 142 -3.00 -11.88 14.77
C VAL A 142 -2.16 -12.76 13.85
N ASP A 143 -1.92 -14.02 14.22
CA ASP A 143 -1.01 -14.90 13.49
C ASP A 143 -1.53 -15.25 12.09
N ALA A 144 -2.85 -15.39 11.93
CA ALA A 144 -3.45 -15.60 10.61
C ALA A 144 -3.31 -14.38 9.70
N VAL A 145 -3.44 -13.17 10.25
CA VAL A 145 -3.21 -11.92 9.50
C VAL A 145 -1.74 -11.80 9.12
N ARG A 146 -0.81 -12.11 10.04
CA ARG A 146 0.62 -12.11 9.76
C ARG A 146 0.98 -13.10 8.65
N PHE A 147 0.46 -14.34 8.74
CA PHE A 147 0.62 -15.34 7.70
C PHE A 147 0.16 -14.81 6.34
N PHE A 148 -1.06 -14.28 6.26
CA PHE A 148 -1.64 -13.80 5.02
C PHE A 148 -0.79 -12.69 4.38
N VAL A 149 -0.46 -11.64 5.15
CA VAL A 149 0.32 -10.51 4.64
C VAL A 149 1.70 -10.94 4.16
N MET A 150 2.36 -11.85 4.88
CA MET A 150 3.70 -12.32 4.52
C MET A 150 3.71 -13.36 3.40
N HIS A 151 2.62 -14.12 3.22
CA HIS A 151 2.51 -15.16 2.20
C HIS A 151 1.95 -14.63 0.87
N GLU A 152 0.87 -13.81 0.91
CA GLU A 152 0.16 -13.36 -0.29
C GLU A 152 0.73 -12.05 -0.88
N MET A 153 1.72 -11.45 -0.24
CA MET A 153 2.42 -10.28 -0.75
C MET A 153 3.87 -10.64 -1.10
N PRO A 154 4.10 -11.27 -2.26
CA PRO A 154 5.47 -11.53 -2.72
C PRO A 154 6.18 -10.20 -2.93
N PHE A 155 7.38 -10.03 -2.38
CA PHE A 155 8.09 -8.76 -2.40
C PHE A 155 8.51 -8.26 -3.80
N GLU A 156 8.25 -9.03 -4.82
CA GLU A 156 8.54 -8.69 -6.22
C GLU A 156 7.40 -7.92 -6.90
N ASN A 157 6.15 -8.17 -6.50
CA ASN A 157 4.94 -7.61 -7.09
C ASN A 157 3.96 -7.13 -6.03
N ASP A 158 3.03 -6.24 -6.42
CA ASP A 158 1.95 -5.82 -5.53
C ASP A 158 1.05 -7.01 -5.18
N GLY A 159 0.72 -7.12 -3.91
CA GLY A 159 -0.20 -8.12 -3.40
C GLY A 159 -1.64 -7.63 -3.47
N VAL A 160 -2.58 -8.55 -3.59
CA VAL A 160 -4.01 -8.23 -3.55
C VAL A 160 -4.62 -8.91 -2.33
N ILE A 161 -5.39 -8.15 -1.56
CA ILE A 161 -6.17 -8.66 -0.43
C ILE A 161 -7.67 -8.55 -0.72
N SER A 162 -8.40 -9.62 -0.45
CA SER A 162 -9.86 -9.58 -0.30
C SER A 162 -10.27 -10.41 0.90
N TRP A 163 -11.48 -10.19 1.39
CA TRP A 163 -12.02 -10.95 2.51
C TRP A 163 -12.22 -12.43 2.15
N GLU A 164 -12.63 -12.71 0.91
CA GLU A 164 -12.81 -14.06 0.37
C GLU A 164 -11.47 -14.80 0.33
N LEU A 165 -10.44 -14.16 -0.21
CA LEU A 165 -9.09 -14.75 -0.29
C LEU A 165 -8.55 -15.03 1.11
N MET A 166 -8.81 -14.14 2.07
CA MET A 166 -8.42 -14.36 3.47
C MET A 166 -9.09 -15.61 4.06
N VAL A 167 -10.40 -15.80 3.85
CA VAL A 167 -11.12 -17.00 4.31
C VAL A 167 -10.60 -18.25 3.59
N GLU A 168 -10.37 -18.19 2.30
CA GLU A 168 -9.83 -19.30 1.52
C GLU A 168 -8.48 -19.75 2.06
N ARG A 169 -7.53 -18.81 2.23
CA ARG A 169 -6.19 -19.11 2.75
C ARG A 169 -6.22 -19.58 4.19
N PHE A 170 -7.04 -18.97 5.04
CA PHE A 170 -7.25 -19.41 6.41
C PHE A 170 -7.70 -20.87 6.46
N ASN A 171 -8.71 -21.23 5.67
CA ASN A 171 -9.24 -22.59 5.66
C ASN A 171 -8.29 -23.59 5.02
N SER A 172 -7.72 -23.26 3.85
CA SER A 172 -6.87 -24.20 3.10
C SER A 172 -5.50 -24.40 3.75
N GLN A 173 -4.83 -23.35 4.14
CA GLN A 173 -3.46 -23.41 4.66
C GLN A 173 -3.43 -23.62 6.17
N LEU A 174 -4.10 -22.75 6.94
CA LEU A 174 -3.99 -22.76 8.40
C LEU A 174 -4.83 -23.87 9.05
N ALA A 175 -6.12 -23.95 8.70
CA ALA A 175 -6.98 -24.97 9.32
C ALA A 175 -6.70 -26.38 8.78
N ASN A 176 -6.64 -26.55 7.45
CA ASN A 176 -6.50 -27.90 6.86
C ASN A 176 -5.07 -28.42 6.91
N ILE A 177 -4.08 -27.66 6.41
CA ILE A 177 -2.70 -28.17 6.29
C ILE A 177 -2.06 -28.20 7.67
N LEU A 178 -2.04 -27.08 8.40
CA LEU A 178 -1.33 -26.96 9.67
C LEU A 178 -2.16 -27.49 10.85
N GLY A 179 -3.33 -26.90 11.10
CA GLY A 179 -4.14 -27.22 12.28
C GLY A 179 -4.58 -28.66 12.34
N ASN A 180 -5.03 -29.21 11.21
CA ASN A 180 -5.44 -30.60 11.13
C ASN A 180 -4.27 -31.59 11.29
N LEU A 181 -3.09 -31.28 10.72
CA LEU A 181 -1.89 -32.11 10.89
C LEU A 181 -1.51 -32.25 12.37
N VAL A 182 -1.36 -31.12 13.07
CA VAL A 182 -0.97 -31.10 14.48
C VAL A 182 -1.99 -31.87 15.34
N LYS A 183 -3.28 -31.55 15.16
CA LYS A 183 -4.35 -32.21 15.93
C LYS A 183 -4.43 -33.71 15.67
N ARG A 184 -4.32 -34.14 14.41
CA ARG A 184 -4.33 -35.58 14.03
C ARG A 184 -3.15 -36.32 14.64
N THR A 185 -1.94 -35.76 14.56
CA THR A 185 -0.72 -36.36 15.09
C THR A 185 -0.83 -36.58 16.60
N ILE A 186 -1.21 -35.55 17.34
CA ILE A 186 -1.38 -35.62 18.81
C ILE A 186 -2.52 -36.60 19.17
N SER A 187 -3.65 -36.53 18.44
CA SER A 187 -4.79 -37.43 18.72
C SER A 187 -4.46 -38.91 18.46
N MET A 188 -3.67 -39.22 17.41
CA MET A 188 -3.20 -40.57 17.15
C MET A 188 -2.21 -41.04 18.21
N SER A 189 -1.29 -40.18 18.66
CA SER A 189 -0.36 -40.49 19.75
C SER A 189 -1.11 -40.81 21.05
N ASN A 190 -2.11 -40.01 21.40
CA ASN A 190 -2.97 -40.24 22.56
C ASN A 190 -3.76 -41.56 22.43
N LYS A 191 -4.38 -41.77 21.28
CA LYS A 191 -5.25 -42.93 21.04
C LYS A 191 -4.49 -44.26 21.08
N TYR A 192 -3.31 -44.30 20.52
CA TYR A 192 -2.60 -45.57 20.33
C TYR A 192 -1.54 -45.84 21.41
N PHE A 193 -1.00 -44.78 22.04
CA PHE A 193 0.14 -44.89 22.96
C PHE A 193 0.05 -43.93 24.17
N ASP A 194 -1.15 -43.56 24.61
CA ASP A 194 -1.37 -42.67 25.77
C ASP A 194 -0.62 -41.33 25.70
N GLY A 195 -0.36 -40.85 24.48
CA GLY A 195 0.37 -39.63 24.22
C GLY A 195 1.90 -39.77 24.20
N ILE A 196 2.43 -40.96 24.43
CA ILE A 196 3.88 -41.21 24.39
C ILE A 196 4.36 -41.30 22.94
N VAL A 197 5.30 -40.43 22.58
CA VAL A 197 5.94 -40.40 21.26
C VAL A 197 7.34 -40.96 21.37
N GLU A 198 7.55 -42.11 20.75
CA GLU A 198 8.79 -42.89 20.92
C GLU A 198 9.32 -43.38 19.55
N ASP A 199 10.60 -43.18 19.28
CA ASP A 199 11.24 -43.79 18.10
C ASP A 199 11.72 -45.23 18.44
N LYS A 200 11.24 -46.18 17.68
CA LYS A 200 11.66 -47.60 17.76
C LYS A 200 12.64 -47.98 16.64
N GLY A 201 13.00 -47.05 15.76
CA GLY A 201 13.95 -47.29 14.70
C GLY A 201 13.44 -48.22 13.58
N VAL A 202 12.13 -48.55 13.54
CA VAL A 202 11.53 -49.39 12.51
C VAL A 202 11.22 -48.53 11.29
N THR A 203 12.12 -48.47 10.34
CA THR A 203 12.04 -47.62 9.13
C THR A 203 11.18 -48.23 8.04
N GLY A 204 10.66 -47.40 7.15
CA GLY A 204 9.96 -47.76 5.93
C GLY A 204 10.47 -46.94 4.74
N GLU A 205 10.06 -47.31 3.52
CA GLU A 205 10.56 -46.70 2.28
C GLU A 205 10.34 -45.20 2.20
N VAL A 206 9.18 -44.72 2.71
CA VAL A 206 8.78 -43.27 2.64
C VAL A 206 9.41 -42.39 3.73
N ASP A 207 10.05 -42.99 4.73
CA ASP A 207 10.62 -42.24 5.86
C ASP A 207 11.81 -41.37 5.45
N GLN A 208 12.66 -41.89 4.57
CA GLN A 208 13.84 -41.17 4.11
C GLN A 208 13.44 -39.97 3.24
N ASP A 209 12.42 -40.13 2.42
CA ASP A 209 11.88 -39.02 1.61
C ASP A 209 11.27 -37.91 2.49
N LEU A 210 10.51 -38.26 3.55
CA LEU A 210 10.04 -37.29 4.53
C LEU A 210 11.20 -36.54 5.17
N LYS A 211 12.20 -37.26 5.71
CA LYS A 211 13.36 -36.65 6.39
C LYS A 211 14.13 -35.70 5.46
N ASN A 212 14.42 -36.16 4.25
CA ASN A 212 15.13 -35.37 3.26
C ASN A 212 14.35 -34.09 2.90
N THR A 213 13.05 -34.22 2.63
CA THR A 213 12.19 -33.07 2.30
C THR A 213 12.14 -32.07 3.45
N VAL A 214 11.95 -32.50 4.69
CA VAL A 214 11.88 -31.64 5.86
C VAL A 214 13.18 -30.83 6.02
N LEU A 215 14.33 -31.52 5.95
CA LEU A 215 15.63 -30.86 6.13
C LEU A 215 15.98 -29.94 4.95
N GLU A 216 15.62 -30.31 3.73
CA GLU A 216 15.83 -29.49 2.53
C GLU A 216 14.97 -28.21 2.61
N GLN A 217 13.67 -28.35 2.93
CA GLN A 217 12.76 -27.22 3.00
C GLN A 217 13.14 -26.27 4.17
N ALA A 218 13.66 -26.78 5.27
CA ALA A 218 14.19 -25.95 6.35
C ALA A 218 15.37 -25.08 5.87
N LYS A 219 16.31 -25.66 5.13
CA LYS A 219 17.43 -24.91 4.52
C LYS A 219 16.97 -23.88 3.52
N ILE A 220 15.99 -24.27 2.66
CA ILE A 220 15.39 -23.34 1.68
C ILE A 220 14.72 -22.16 2.40
N ALA A 221 13.95 -22.42 3.44
CA ALA A 221 13.27 -21.35 4.18
C ALA A 221 14.24 -20.31 4.74
N ILE A 222 15.36 -20.76 5.35
CA ILE A 222 16.40 -19.87 5.88
C ILE A 222 17.06 -19.07 4.75
N ALA A 223 17.49 -19.74 3.67
CA ALA A 223 18.11 -19.08 2.52
C ALA A 223 17.19 -18.05 1.86
N LYS A 224 15.89 -18.33 1.78
CA LYS A 224 14.90 -17.40 1.23
C LYS A 224 14.72 -16.16 2.12
N MET A 225 14.82 -16.31 3.44
CA MET A 225 14.81 -15.15 4.35
C MET A 225 16.06 -14.28 4.18
N ASP A 226 17.23 -14.86 3.98
CA ASP A 226 18.47 -14.11 3.69
C ASP A 226 18.36 -13.32 2.37
N GLU A 227 17.58 -13.84 1.41
CA GLU A 227 17.27 -13.15 0.14
C GLU A 227 16.10 -12.14 0.27
N LEU A 228 15.49 -11.98 1.42
CA LEU A 228 14.26 -11.19 1.68
C LEU A 228 13.04 -11.69 0.88
N LYS A 229 13.01 -12.96 0.51
CA LYS A 229 11.89 -13.64 -0.16
C LYS A 229 10.96 -14.29 0.85
N VAL A 230 10.26 -13.48 1.61
CA VAL A 230 9.46 -13.87 2.78
C VAL A 230 8.34 -14.86 2.41
N ALA A 231 7.64 -14.63 1.30
CA ALA A 231 6.57 -15.53 0.82
C ALA A 231 7.12 -16.90 0.43
N ASP A 232 8.29 -16.95 -0.24
CA ASP A 232 8.93 -18.20 -0.61
C ASP A 232 9.40 -18.99 0.63
N ALA A 233 9.90 -18.29 1.65
CA ALA A 233 10.29 -18.91 2.92
C ALA A 233 9.09 -19.56 3.62
N LEU A 234 7.96 -18.87 3.71
CA LEU A 234 6.70 -19.43 4.24
C LEU A 234 6.22 -20.62 3.41
N THR A 235 6.31 -20.54 2.09
CA THR A 235 5.95 -21.64 1.20
C THR A 235 6.79 -22.88 1.49
N ALA A 236 8.09 -22.72 1.69
CA ALA A 236 8.99 -23.82 2.07
C ALA A 236 8.62 -24.43 3.44
N ILE A 237 8.30 -23.60 4.43
CA ILE A 237 7.83 -24.10 5.74
C ILE A 237 6.54 -24.90 5.59
N PHE A 238 5.57 -24.41 4.81
CA PHE A 238 4.32 -25.11 4.59
C PHE A 238 4.49 -26.39 3.76
N GLU A 239 5.54 -26.50 2.96
CA GLU A 239 5.87 -27.74 2.27
C GLU A 239 6.28 -28.86 3.25
N ILE A 240 6.93 -28.52 4.37
CA ILE A 240 7.17 -29.47 5.47
C ILE A 240 5.83 -30.07 5.97
N PHE A 241 4.84 -29.21 6.21
CA PHE A 241 3.54 -29.66 6.70
C PHE A 241 2.73 -30.44 5.63
N ARG A 242 2.81 -30.04 4.35
CA ARG A 242 2.19 -30.78 3.25
C ARG A 242 2.81 -32.17 3.09
N ARG A 243 4.15 -32.24 3.14
CA ARG A 243 4.85 -33.54 3.06
C ARG A 243 4.50 -34.44 4.25
N SER A 244 4.36 -33.86 5.44
CA SER A 244 3.92 -34.58 6.63
C SER A 244 2.49 -35.11 6.54
N ASN A 245 1.56 -34.33 5.98
CA ASN A 245 0.21 -34.81 5.71
C ASN A 245 0.20 -35.98 4.70
N LYS A 246 0.97 -35.84 3.60
CA LYS A 246 1.14 -36.92 2.62
C LYS A 246 1.74 -38.18 3.24
N TYR A 247 2.69 -38.02 4.17
CA TYR A 247 3.30 -39.15 4.87
C TYR A 247 2.29 -39.90 5.76
N ILE A 248 1.29 -39.20 6.35
CA ILE A 248 0.19 -39.86 7.06
C ILE A 248 -0.61 -40.74 6.10
N ASP A 249 -0.90 -40.24 4.88
CA ASP A 249 -1.71 -40.98 3.90
C ASP A 249 -0.91 -42.17 3.29
N GLU A 250 0.41 -42.03 3.15
CA GLU A 250 1.29 -43.12 2.64
C GLU A 250 1.53 -44.21 3.68
N THR A 251 1.58 -43.85 4.98
CA THR A 251 1.88 -44.83 6.05
C THR A 251 0.65 -45.44 6.68
N GLU A 252 -0.53 -44.85 6.42
CA GLU A 252 -1.82 -45.33 6.92
C GLU A 252 -1.79 -45.73 8.43
N PRO A 253 -1.49 -44.86 9.38
CA PRO A 253 -1.33 -45.20 10.80
C PRO A 253 -2.50 -45.97 11.39
N TRP A 254 -3.72 -45.73 10.90
CA TRP A 254 -4.93 -46.42 11.31
C TRP A 254 -4.99 -47.87 10.85
N VAL A 255 -4.23 -48.24 9.79
CA VAL A 255 -4.06 -49.65 9.34
C VAL A 255 -2.98 -50.29 10.18
N LEU A 256 -1.84 -49.65 10.39
CA LEU A 256 -0.77 -50.14 11.27
C LEU A 256 -1.29 -50.45 12.68
N ALA A 257 -2.17 -49.63 13.22
CA ALA A 257 -2.75 -49.80 14.56
C ALA A 257 -3.66 -51.06 14.71
N LYS A 258 -4.03 -51.76 13.65
CA LYS A 258 -4.86 -52.97 13.73
C LYS A 258 -4.05 -54.21 14.00
N GLU A 259 -2.72 -54.16 13.83
CA GLU A 259 -1.82 -55.29 13.99
C GLU A 259 -0.80 -54.97 15.09
N GLU A 260 -0.84 -55.74 16.16
CA GLU A 260 0.07 -55.54 17.33
C GLU A 260 1.56 -55.70 16.92
N SER A 261 1.85 -56.56 15.97
CA SER A 261 3.19 -56.74 15.40
C SER A 261 3.76 -55.54 14.68
N LYS A 262 2.91 -54.56 14.31
CA LYS A 262 3.27 -53.29 13.66
C LYS A 262 3.33 -52.11 14.61
N ALA A 263 3.15 -52.33 15.91
CA ALA A 263 3.13 -51.26 16.93
C ALA A 263 4.41 -50.41 16.94
N ASP A 264 5.59 -51.03 16.85
CA ASP A 264 6.88 -50.33 16.80
C ASP A 264 7.05 -49.53 15.51
N ARG A 265 6.55 -50.01 14.39
CA ARG A 265 6.49 -49.23 13.15
C ARG A 265 5.61 -48.00 13.32
N LEU A 266 4.43 -48.14 13.90
CA LEU A 266 3.49 -47.05 14.16
C LEU A 266 4.13 -46.00 15.09
N ARG A 267 4.87 -46.42 16.14
CA ARG A 267 5.61 -45.49 17.02
C ARG A 267 6.61 -44.65 16.24
N THR A 268 7.43 -45.29 15.40
CA THR A 268 8.40 -44.57 14.54
C THR A 268 7.70 -43.61 13.58
N VAL A 269 6.55 -43.99 13.02
CA VAL A 269 5.76 -43.09 12.13
C VAL A 269 5.30 -41.85 12.89
N LEU A 270 4.72 -42.01 14.10
CA LEU A 270 4.27 -40.87 14.90
C LEU A 270 5.43 -40.01 15.40
N TYR A 271 6.56 -40.61 15.69
CA TYR A 271 7.79 -39.90 16.01
C TYR A 271 8.27 -39.02 14.85
N ASN A 272 8.37 -39.58 13.64
CA ASN A 272 8.78 -38.85 12.45
C ASN A 272 7.83 -37.66 12.14
N LEU A 273 6.52 -37.84 12.33
CA LEU A 273 5.52 -36.76 12.17
C LEU A 273 5.75 -35.66 13.21
N THR A 274 5.91 -36.05 14.47
CA THR A 274 6.14 -35.08 15.57
C THR A 274 7.43 -34.28 15.33
N GLU A 275 8.51 -34.95 14.94
CA GLU A 275 9.78 -34.34 14.62
C GLU A 275 9.65 -33.32 13.47
N SER A 276 8.97 -33.70 12.40
CA SER A 276 8.72 -32.82 11.26
C SER A 276 7.91 -31.56 11.66
N ILE A 277 6.91 -31.74 12.52
CA ILE A 277 6.10 -30.64 13.04
C ILE A 277 6.95 -29.69 13.93
N VAL A 278 7.83 -30.24 14.77
CA VAL A 278 8.73 -29.43 15.63
C VAL A 278 9.67 -28.56 14.80
N ILE A 279 10.28 -29.13 13.74
CA ILE A 279 11.14 -28.38 12.82
C ILE A 279 10.33 -27.25 12.15
N GLY A 280 9.18 -27.61 11.58
CA GLY A 280 8.30 -26.64 10.91
C GLY A 280 7.79 -25.56 11.86
N ALA A 281 7.38 -25.89 13.08
CA ALA A 281 6.88 -24.96 14.09
C ALA A 281 7.98 -24.01 14.59
N SER A 282 9.22 -24.50 14.75
CA SER A 282 10.37 -23.67 15.15
C SER A 282 10.64 -22.57 14.10
N LEU A 283 10.62 -22.91 12.82
CA LEU A 283 10.72 -21.93 11.73
C LEU A 283 9.52 -21.00 11.69
N LEU A 284 8.31 -21.56 11.83
CA LEU A 284 7.04 -20.81 11.75
C LEU A 284 6.93 -19.75 12.85
N LYS A 285 7.55 -19.94 14.00
CA LYS A 285 7.51 -19.00 15.13
C LYS A 285 8.00 -17.60 14.77
N SER A 286 8.92 -17.47 13.82
CA SER A 286 9.35 -16.16 13.28
C SER A 286 8.23 -15.41 12.57
N PHE A 287 7.26 -16.11 11.98
CA PHE A 287 6.14 -15.56 11.22
C PHE A 287 4.85 -15.50 12.04
N MET A 288 4.57 -16.57 12.78
CA MET A 288 3.38 -16.80 13.58
C MET A 288 3.76 -17.17 15.01
N PRO A 289 4.20 -16.18 15.83
CA PRO A 289 4.84 -16.44 17.12
C PRO A 289 3.96 -17.22 18.10
N SER A 290 2.69 -16.85 18.21
CA SER A 290 1.77 -17.51 19.15
C SER A 290 1.40 -18.92 18.70
N THR A 291 1.18 -19.12 17.38
CA THR A 291 0.87 -20.44 16.82
C THR A 291 2.07 -21.39 16.94
N GLY A 292 3.28 -20.91 16.58
CA GLY A 292 4.49 -21.73 16.72
C GLY A 292 4.75 -22.14 18.18
N ALA A 293 4.58 -21.22 19.13
CA ALA A 293 4.72 -21.52 20.54
C ALA A 293 3.66 -22.54 21.04
N GLU A 294 2.39 -22.36 20.68
CA GLU A 294 1.30 -23.27 21.04
C GLU A 294 1.52 -24.69 20.49
N ILE A 295 2.01 -24.83 19.26
CA ILE A 295 2.32 -26.14 18.68
C ILE A 295 3.41 -26.84 19.51
N LEU A 296 4.50 -26.12 19.82
CA LEU A 296 5.61 -26.70 20.61
C LEU A 296 5.18 -27.06 22.03
N GLU A 297 4.33 -26.24 22.67
CA GLU A 297 3.74 -26.52 23.96
C GLU A 297 2.88 -27.78 23.94
N GLN A 298 2.01 -27.93 22.94
CA GLN A 298 1.18 -29.14 22.78
C GLN A 298 1.99 -30.40 22.52
N LEU A 299 3.17 -30.26 21.91
CA LEU A 299 4.12 -31.35 21.72
C LEU A 299 5.09 -31.55 22.92
N SER A 300 4.91 -30.79 24.00
CA SER A 300 5.73 -30.83 25.22
C SER A 300 7.23 -30.64 24.92
N THR A 301 7.57 -29.68 24.08
CA THR A 301 8.95 -29.39 23.67
C THR A 301 9.16 -27.88 23.51
N THR A 302 10.39 -27.49 23.22
CA THR A 302 10.78 -26.09 22.96
C THR A 302 11.22 -25.93 21.51
N GLU A 303 11.31 -24.65 21.07
CA GLU A 303 11.86 -24.33 19.76
C GLU A 303 13.30 -24.80 19.63
N ARG A 304 13.72 -25.10 18.42
CA ARG A 304 15.09 -25.38 18.05
C ARG A 304 15.80 -24.12 17.59
N ASP A 305 17.09 -24.04 17.89
CA ASP A 305 17.93 -23.03 17.26
C ASP A 305 18.15 -23.34 15.77
N PHE A 306 18.55 -22.32 15.01
CA PHE A 306 18.72 -22.46 13.56
C PHE A 306 19.79 -23.49 13.18
N ALA A 307 20.78 -23.73 14.02
CA ALA A 307 21.85 -24.71 13.75
C ALA A 307 21.30 -26.15 13.79
N SER A 308 20.46 -26.44 14.78
CA SER A 308 19.87 -27.78 14.98
C SER A 308 18.68 -28.09 14.04
N LEU A 309 18.20 -27.11 13.23
CA LEU A 309 17.19 -27.36 12.20
C LEU A 309 17.72 -28.16 10.99
N SER A 310 19.03 -28.37 10.91
CA SER A 310 19.66 -29.25 9.91
C SER A 310 19.67 -30.73 10.31
N ASP A 311 19.27 -31.05 11.54
CA ASP A 311 19.29 -32.39 12.10
C ASP A 311 17.89 -32.92 12.34
N PHE A 312 17.64 -34.18 11.95
CA PHE A 312 16.37 -34.86 12.17
C PHE A 312 16.54 -35.91 13.28
N GLY A 313 15.53 -36.04 14.14
CA GLY A 313 15.54 -37.04 15.22
C GLY A 313 15.98 -36.49 16.57
N LEU A 314 15.84 -35.19 16.79
CA LEU A 314 16.19 -34.55 18.06
C LEU A 314 15.01 -34.40 19.04
N TYR A 315 13.79 -34.73 18.62
CA TYR A 315 12.67 -34.77 19.56
C TYR A 315 12.91 -35.83 20.63
N PRO A 316 12.75 -35.52 21.93
CA PRO A 316 13.05 -36.51 22.98
C PRO A 316 12.15 -37.73 22.90
N SER A 317 12.75 -38.90 22.57
CA SER A 317 12.00 -40.17 22.48
C SER A 317 11.47 -40.55 23.86
N GLY A 318 10.21 -40.92 23.95
CA GLY A 318 9.48 -41.19 25.18
C GLY A 318 8.77 -39.98 25.79
N ASN A 319 8.86 -38.81 25.14
CA ASN A 319 8.15 -37.62 25.58
C ASN A 319 6.65 -37.77 25.41
N LYS A 320 5.86 -37.10 26.26
CA LYS A 320 4.39 -37.20 26.26
C LYS A 320 3.77 -35.92 25.79
N VAL A 321 2.98 -35.98 24.72
CA VAL A 321 2.21 -34.83 24.22
C VAL A 321 0.99 -34.56 25.12
N VAL A 322 0.37 -33.38 24.96
CA VAL A 322 -0.85 -33.01 25.72
C VAL A 322 -1.99 -34.01 25.46
N ALA A 323 -2.78 -34.29 26.49
CA ALA A 323 -3.89 -35.25 26.40
C ALA A 323 -5.06 -34.72 25.56
N ASP A 324 -5.34 -33.41 25.65
CA ASP A 324 -6.42 -32.74 24.91
C ASP A 324 -5.84 -31.64 24.02
N PRO A 325 -5.60 -31.92 22.73
CA PRO A 325 -5.00 -30.95 21.82
C PRO A 325 -5.99 -29.83 21.48
N LYS A 326 -5.59 -28.60 21.72
CA LYS A 326 -6.34 -27.42 21.27
C LYS A 326 -6.42 -27.35 19.77
N THR A 327 -7.55 -26.92 19.25
CA THR A 327 -7.71 -26.59 17.83
C THR A 327 -7.03 -25.25 17.55
N LEU A 328 -5.97 -25.25 16.73
CA LEU A 328 -5.24 -24.04 16.40
C LEU A 328 -6.06 -23.06 15.56
N PHE A 329 -6.78 -23.58 14.58
CA PHE A 329 -7.58 -22.79 13.66
C PHE A 329 -8.91 -23.51 13.39
N GLU A 330 -10.02 -22.87 13.79
CA GLU A 330 -11.37 -23.31 13.43
C GLU A 330 -11.73 -22.79 12.03
N ARG A 331 -12.29 -23.68 11.21
CA ARG A 331 -12.70 -23.27 9.84
C ARG A 331 -13.73 -22.14 9.91
N LYS A 332 -13.60 -21.18 9.01
CA LYS A 332 -14.51 -20.05 8.86
C LYS A 332 -15.51 -20.32 7.74
N ASP A 333 -16.79 -20.06 7.99
CA ASP A 333 -17.80 -20.02 6.93
C ASP A 333 -17.83 -18.62 6.31
N TRP A 334 -17.71 -18.58 4.97
CA TRP A 334 -17.74 -17.31 4.25
C TRP A 334 -19.00 -16.49 4.55
N LYS A 335 -20.17 -17.12 4.60
CA LYS A 335 -21.44 -16.43 4.85
C LYS A 335 -21.52 -15.76 6.23
N GLU A 336 -20.81 -16.30 7.21
CA GLU A 336 -20.73 -15.69 8.53
C GLU A 336 -19.76 -14.50 8.52
N VAL A 337 -18.59 -14.67 7.87
CA VAL A 337 -17.61 -13.62 7.73
C VAL A 337 -18.16 -12.44 6.90
N GLU A 338 -18.86 -12.72 5.80
CA GLU A 338 -19.48 -11.72 4.92
C GLU A 338 -20.42 -10.77 5.69
N LYS A 339 -21.25 -11.30 6.59
CA LYS A 339 -22.13 -10.49 7.43
C LYS A 339 -21.36 -9.53 8.36
N GLU A 340 -20.23 -9.98 8.89
CA GLU A 340 -19.39 -9.10 9.73
C GLU A 340 -18.66 -8.05 8.88
N VAL A 341 -18.23 -8.42 7.67
CA VAL A 341 -17.62 -7.50 6.70
C VAL A 341 -18.61 -6.42 6.26
N GLU A 342 -19.87 -6.75 6.01
CA GLU A 342 -20.93 -5.78 5.71
C GLU A 342 -21.07 -4.74 6.84
N LYS A 343 -21.15 -5.18 8.09
CA LYS A 343 -21.20 -4.28 9.26
C LYS A 343 -19.97 -3.38 9.37
N ILE A 344 -18.78 -3.92 9.11
CA ILE A 344 -17.52 -3.16 9.11
C ILE A 344 -17.57 -2.09 8.04
N THR A 345 -17.99 -2.43 6.82
CA THR A 345 -18.09 -1.52 5.68
C THR A 345 -19.09 -0.39 5.94
N GLU A 346 -20.28 -0.73 6.47
CA GLU A 346 -21.28 0.27 6.85
C GLU A 346 -20.76 1.23 7.93
N ALA A 347 -20.06 0.72 8.94
CA ALA A 347 -19.45 1.53 9.99
C ALA A 347 -18.35 2.46 9.45
N GLN A 348 -17.53 1.99 8.49
CA GLN A 348 -16.50 2.80 7.85
C GLN A 348 -17.10 3.94 7.01
N ILE A 349 -18.14 3.65 6.22
CA ILE A 349 -18.85 4.66 5.43
C ILE A 349 -19.49 5.71 6.34
N ALA A 350 -20.17 5.28 7.41
CA ALA A 350 -20.79 6.20 8.37
C ALA A 350 -19.74 7.10 9.06
N LYS A 351 -18.58 6.53 9.40
CA LYS A 351 -17.47 7.28 10.00
C LYS A 351 -16.87 8.29 9.02
N ALA A 352 -16.64 7.91 7.77
CA ALA A 352 -16.14 8.80 6.72
C ALA A 352 -17.08 9.99 6.50
N GLN A 353 -18.39 9.75 6.40
CA GLN A 353 -19.40 10.80 6.28
C GLN A 353 -19.47 11.73 7.50
N ALA A 354 -19.26 11.18 8.71
CA ALA A 354 -19.22 11.98 9.93
C ALA A 354 -17.93 12.84 10.02
N GLU A 355 -16.81 12.34 9.53
CA GLU A 355 -15.54 13.08 9.43
C GLU A 355 -15.64 14.20 8.38
N GLU A 356 -16.21 13.96 7.22
CA GLU A 356 -16.49 14.96 6.18
C GLU A 356 -17.36 16.10 6.71
N LYS A 357 -18.49 15.78 7.36
CA LYS A 357 -19.34 16.78 8.00
C LYS A 357 -18.62 17.60 9.09
N LYS A 358 -17.71 16.97 9.83
CA LYS A 358 -16.88 17.67 10.83
C LYS A 358 -15.82 18.57 10.19
N GLU A 359 -15.24 18.16 9.07
CA GLU A 359 -14.30 19.00 8.31
C GLU A 359 -15.02 20.18 7.65
N GLU A 360 -16.19 19.95 7.07
CA GLU A 360 -17.04 21.03 6.53
C GLU A 360 -17.45 22.02 7.63
N ALA A 361 -17.87 21.52 8.79
CA ALA A 361 -18.18 22.36 9.95
C ALA A 361 -16.94 23.11 10.47
N LYS A 362 -15.75 22.49 10.45
CA LYS A 362 -14.48 23.17 10.81
C LYS A 362 -14.06 24.19 9.76
N LYS A 363 -14.24 23.89 8.48
CA LYS A 363 -14.02 24.86 7.39
C LYS A 363 -15.00 26.03 7.51
N ALA A 364 -16.29 25.77 7.74
CA ALA A 364 -17.28 26.80 7.99
C ALA A 364 -16.97 27.62 9.26
N ALA A 365 -16.56 26.98 10.36
CA ALA A 365 -16.14 27.65 11.59
C ALA A 365 -14.82 28.43 11.43
N LYS A 366 -13.85 27.93 10.65
CA LYS A 366 -12.63 28.67 10.29
C LYS A 366 -12.95 29.85 9.38
N THR A 367 -13.88 29.71 8.45
CA THR A 367 -14.37 30.80 7.61
C THR A 367 -15.11 31.83 8.45
N ALA A 368 -15.94 31.40 9.41
CA ALA A 368 -16.60 32.28 10.36
C ALA A 368 -15.62 32.96 11.35
N CYS A 369 -14.56 32.24 11.79
CA CYS A 369 -13.52 32.80 12.68
C CYS A 369 -12.52 33.68 11.91
N ALA A 370 -12.26 33.38 10.63
CA ALA A 370 -11.47 34.26 9.76
C ALA A 370 -12.22 35.56 9.41
N LEU A 371 -13.54 35.50 9.35
CA LEU A 371 -14.40 36.71 9.25
C LEU A 371 -14.41 37.53 10.54
N GLY A 372 -13.96 36.97 11.69
CA GLY A 372 -13.92 37.69 12.99
C GLY A 372 -12.58 38.27 13.39
N SER A 373 -11.47 38.02 12.67
CA SER A 373 -10.12 38.45 13.15
C SER A 373 -9.22 39.09 12.10
N SER A 374 -9.68 39.38 10.89
CA SER A 374 -8.94 40.25 9.98
C SER A 374 -9.62 41.62 9.93
N GLN A 375 -8.97 42.63 10.45
CA GLN A 375 -9.18 44.02 10.01
C GLN A 375 -8.72 44.10 8.55
N ALA A 376 -9.51 43.52 7.62
CA ALA A 376 -9.43 43.87 6.22
C ALA A 376 -10.12 45.22 6.07
N THR A 377 -9.35 46.22 5.74
CA THR A 377 -9.85 47.51 5.24
C THR A 377 -10.63 47.22 3.94
N GLY A 378 -11.94 47.30 4.03
CA GLY A 378 -12.83 47.17 2.87
C GLY A 378 -13.99 46.22 3.13
N ASN A 379 -15.09 46.76 3.69
CA ASN A 379 -16.38 46.10 3.73
C ASN A 379 -16.95 46.15 2.31
N THR A 380 -16.83 45.06 1.52
CA THR A 380 -17.67 44.90 0.37
C THR A 380 -18.89 44.12 0.84
N ASP A 381 -20.06 44.75 0.81
CA ASP A 381 -21.34 44.09 1.03
C ASP A 381 -21.45 42.86 0.07
N LEU A 382 -22.05 41.79 0.57
CA LEU A 382 -22.35 40.63 -0.29
C LEU A 382 -23.22 41.10 -1.45
N GLU A 383 -22.68 41.03 -2.66
CA GLU A 383 -23.42 41.32 -3.87
C GLU A 383 -24.56 40.29 -4.02
N LYS A 384 -25.72 40.72 -4.48
CA LYS A 384 -26.81 39.79 -4.78
C LYS A 384 -26.35 38.82 -5.87
N GLY A 385 -26.04 37.59 -5.47
CA GLY A 385 -25.59 36.54 -6.38
C GLY A 385 -26.71 36.03 -7.28
N ILE A 386 -26.32 35.29 -8.31
CA ILE A 386 -27.23 34.60 -9.25
C ILE A 386 -27.28 33.15 -8.81
N ASP A 387 -28.47 32.63 -8.53
CA ASP A 387 -28.70 31.25 -8.13
C ASP A 387 -28.89 30.33 -9.36
N ILE A 388 -27.78 29.96 -10.02
CA ILE A 388 -27.79 28.95 -11.08
C ILE A 388 -27.48 27.60 -10.45
N PRO A 389 -28.30 26.54 -10.67
CA PRO A 389 -28.03 25.20 -10.14
C PRO A 389 -26.65 24.70 -10.56
N PHE A 390 -25.88 24.19 -9.61
CA PHE A 390 -24.59 23.57 -9.90
C PHE A 390 -24.79 22.32 -10.78
N LYS A 391 -23.88 22.10 -11.70
CA LYS A 391 -23.76 20.83 -12.44
C LYS A 391 -23.31 19.71 -11.52
N ALA A 392 -23.46 18.46 -11.98
CA ALA A 392 -22.95 17.31 -11.28
C ALA A 392 -21.43 17.45 -11.02
N GLU A 393 -20.98 16.96 -9.86
CA GLU A 393 -19.57 16.93 -9.53
C GLU A 393 -18.78 16.12 -10.55
N ILE A 394 -17.59 16.59 -10.89
CA ILE A 394 -16.62 15.88 -11.74
C ILE A 394 -15.37 15.55 -10.92
N ALA A 395 -14.70 14.48 -11.29
CA ALA A 395 -13.42 14.14 -10.69
C ALA A 395 -12.34 15.14 -11.12
N TYR A 396 -11.33 15.37 -10.27
CA TYR A 396 -10.19 16.24 -10.61
C TYR A 396 -9.51 15.81 -11.92
N GLU A 397 -9.43 14.52 -12.18
CA GLU A 397 -8.88 13.94 -13.41
C GLU A 397 -9.67 14.34 -14.68
N ASP A 398 -10.94 14.69 -14.55
CA ASP A 398 -11.73 15.19 -15.68
C ASP A 398 -11.47 16.68 -15.93
N PHE A 399 -11.25 17.45 -14.89
CA PHE A 399 -10.81 18.85 -15.01
C PHE A 399 -9.37 18.94 -15.54
N ASP A 400 -8.45 18.10 -15.08
CA ASP A 400 -7.05 18.06 -15.48
C ASP A 400 -6.85 17.70 -16.97
N LYS A 401 -7.84 17.08 -17.60
CA LYS A 401 -7.86 16.85 -19.05
C LYS A 401 -8.11 18.13 -19.86
N CYS A 402 -8.55 19.22 -19.23
CA CYS A 402 -8.87 20.47 -19.90
C CYS A 402 -7.62 21.37 -19.96
N ASP A 403 -7.20 21.76 -21.17
CA ASP A 403 -6.07 22.70 -21.35
C ASP A 403 -6.59 24.14 -21.50
N PHE A 404 -6.67 24.84 -20.37
CA PHE A 404 -7.03 26.26 -20.34
C PHE A 404 -5.79 27.14 -20.42
N ARG A 405 -5.84 28.15 -21.31
CA ARG A 405 -4.71 29.10 -21.48
C ARG A 405 -5.19 30.53 -21.67
N ILE A 406 -4.28 31.48 -21.43
CA ILE A 406 -4.49 32.87 -21.80
C ILE A 406 -4.19 33.02 -23.31
N GLY A 407 -5.15 33.52 -24.06
CA GLY A 407 -4.99 33.87 -25.46
C GLY A 407 -5.06 35.37 -25.69
N LYS A 408 -4.32 35.91 -26.66
CA LYS A 408 -4.46 37.33 -27.12
C LYS A 408 -5.20 37.38 -28.43
N ILE A 409 -6.31 38.15 -28.49
CA ILE A 409 -7.05 38.37 -29.72
C ILE A 409 -6.23 39.27 -30.64
N ILE A 410 -5.80 38.72 -31.78
CA ILE A 410 -4.99 39.44 -32.77
C ILE A 410 -5.82 39.82 -34.03
N HIS A 411 -6.96 39.20 -34.22
CA HIS A 411 -7.93 39.52 -35.26
C HIS A 411 -9.32 39.19 -34.78
N ALA A 412 -10.32 40.04 -35.15
CA ALA A 412 -11.72 39.82 -34.87
C ALA A 412 -12.55 40.36 -36.06
N GLU A 413 -13.51 39.56 -36.54
CA GLU A 413 -14.41 39.97 -37.61
C GLU A 413 -15.81 39.36 -37.47
N GLU A 414 -16.78 39.96 -38.13
CA GLU A 414 -18.13 39.43 -38.16
C GLU A 414 -18.28 38.29 -39.18
N VAL A 415 -18.97 37.21 -38.77
CA VAL A 415 -19.30 36.11 -39.69
C VAL A 415 -20.51 36.50 -40.55
N LYS A 416 -20.30 36.76 -41.86
CA LYS A 416 -21.36 37.25 -42.80
C LYS A 416 -22.60 36.38 -42.84
N LYS A 417 -22.52 35.11 -42.57
CA LYS A 417 -23.62 34.13 -42.56
C LYS A 417 -24.29 33.95 -41.19
N SER A 418 -23.91 34.72 -40.17
CA SER A 418 -24.45 34.57 -38.82
C SER A 418 -24.76 35.92 -38.16
N LYS A 419 -25.93 36.02 -37.52
CA LYS A 419 -26.32 37.18 -36.72
C LYS A 419 -25.73 37.16 -35.29
N LYS A 420 -25.11 36.05 -34.87
CA LYS A 420 -24.68 35.82 -33.49
C LYS A 420 -23.16 35.60 -33.32
N LEU A 421 -22.44 35.26 -34.42
CA LEU A 421 -21.09 34.81 -34.35
C LEU A 421 -20.09 35.92 -34.75
N LEU A 422 -18.99 35.94 -33.99
CA LEU A 422 -17.73 36.59 -34.33
C LEU A 422 -16.66 35.51 -34.58
N LEU A 423 -15.77 35.78 -35.55
CA LEU A 423 -14.60 34.98 -35.85
C LEU A 423 -13.39 35.68 -35.26
N PHE A 424 -12.55 34.92 -34.55
CA PHE A 424 -11.32 35.39 -33.91
C PHE A 424 -10.12 34.62 -34.41
N LYS A 425 -8.97 35.32 -34.56
CA LYS A 425 -7.67 34.72 -34.51
C LYS A 425 -7.05 35.07 -33.17
N VAL A 426 -6.74 34.02 -32.38
CA VAL A 426 -6.25 34.14 -31.01
C VAL A 426 -4.88 33.55 -30.94
N GLN A 427 -3.91 34.36 -30.56
CA GLN A 427 -2.55 33.90 -30.26
C GLN A 427 -2.51 33.19 -28.91
N VAL A 428 -2.04 31.94 -28.88
CA VAL A 428 -1.82 31.14 -27.69
C VAL A 428 -0.37 30.62 -27.73
N GLY A 429 0.52 31.26 -27.00
CA GLY A 429 1.94 31.02 -27.13
C GLY A 429 2.49 31.41 -28.51
N SER A 430 3.11 30.47 -29.21
CA SER A 430 3.60 30.63 -30.59
C SER A 430 2.57 30.29 -31.64
N GLU A 431 1.41 29.72 -31.28
CA GLU A 431 0.35 29.33 -32.20
C GLU A 431 -0.70 30.40 -32.35
N VAL A 432 -1.38 30.42 -33.52
CA VAL A 432 -2.55 31.24 -33.77
C VAL A 432 -3.69 30.32 -34.10
N ARG A 433 -4.77 30.38 -33.29
CA ARG A 433 -5.98 29.55 -33.45
C ARG A 433 -7.15 30.35 -33.95
N GLN A 434 -7.93 29.75 -34.84
CA GLN A 434 -9.17 30.31 -35.27
C GLN A 434 -10.30 29.82 -34.34
N ILE A 435 -11.04 30.76 -33.75
CA ILE A 435 -12.11 30.44 -32.80
C ILE A 435 -13.37 31.25 -33.19
N LEU A 436 -14.53 30.55 -33.20
CA LEU A 436 -15.82 31.21 -33.39
C LEU A 436 -16.54 31.24 -32.04
N SER A 437 -17.15 32.42 -31.73
CA SER A 437 -17.91 32.60 -30.50
C SER A 437 -19.20 33.38 -30.75
N GLY A 438 -20.26 32.99 -30.02
CA GLY A 438 -21.61 33.54 -30.15
C GLY A 438 -21.84 34.87 -29.40
N ILE A 439 -20.87 35.78 -29.42
CA ILE A 439 -20.81 36.96 -28.55
C ILE A 439 -21.08 38.28 -29.31
N LYS A 440 -21.54 38.25 -30.56
CA LYS A 440 -21.79 39.43 -31.40
C LYS A 440 -22.82 40.38 -30.78
N SER A 441 -23.74 39.88 -29.95
CA SER A 441 -24.73 40.73 -29.27
C SER A 441 -24.12 41.57 -28.13
N SER A 442 -22.98 41.14 -27.60
CA SER A 442 -22.37 41.74 -26.42
C SER A 442 -21.09 42.53 -26.71
N TYR A 443 -20.46 42.27 -27.87
CA TYR A 443 -19.19 42.90 -28.24
C TYR A 443 -19.09 43.24 -29.73
N LYS A 444 -18.44 44.35 -30.03
CA LYS A 444 -17.99 44.66 -31.38
C LYS A 444 -16.58 44.15 -31.61
N PRO A 445 -16.20 43.71 -32.83
CA PRO A 445 -14.85 43.20 -33.12
C PRO A 445 -13.73 44.14 -32.71
N GLU A 446 -13.89 45.44 -32.95
CA GLU A 446 -12.92 46.48 -32.66
C GLU A 446 -12.60 46.60 -31.15
N ASP A 447 -13.57 46.35 -30.26
CA ASP A 447 -13.43 46.47 -28.82
C ASP A 447 -12.59 45.32 -28.21
N LEU A 448 -12.48 44.21 -28.93
CA LEU A 448 -11.80 43.00 -28.49
C LEU A 448 -10.38 42.85 -29.03
N LEU A 449 -10.00 43.63 -30.01
CA LEU A 449 -8.69 43.54 -30.60
C LEU A 449 -7.59 43.87 -29.57
N GLY A 450 -6.59 43.00 -29.46
CA GLY A 450 -5.50 43.13 -28.49
C GLY A 450 -5.84 42.69 -27.07
N LYS A 451 -7.12 42.39 -26.76
CA LYS A 451 -7.51 41.90 -25.42
C LYS A 451 -7.03 40.48 -25.16
N LYS A 452 -6.78 40.19 -23.90
CA LYS A 452 -6.46 38.85 -23.41
C LYS A 452 -7.72 38.16 -22.89
N VAL A 453 -7.86 36.88 -23.20
CA VAL A 453 -9.07 36.10 -22.90
C VAL A 453 -8.68 34.68 -22.48
N MET A 454 -9.52 34.03 -21.70
CA MET A 454 -9.33 32.63 -21.36
C MET A 454 -9.85 31.73 -22.49
N VAL A 455 -9.07 30.73 -22.87
CA VAL A 455 -9.31 29.81 -23.98
C VAL A 455 -9.19 28.37 -23.51
N LEU A 456 -10.18 27.54 -23.83
CA LEU A 456 -10.04 26.08 -23.75
C LEU A 456 -9.45 25.60 -25.09
N CYS A 457 -8.21 25.07 -25.01
CA CYS A 457 -7.38 24.83 -26.18
C CYS A 457 -7.45 23.42 -26.76
N ASN A 458 -7.79 22.43 -25.96
CA ASN A 458 -7.78 21.01 -26.37
C ASN A 458 -9.15 20.44 -26.75
N LEU A 459 -10.09 21.28 -27.14
CA LEU A 459 -11.32 20.83 -27.82
C LEU A 459 -11.04 20.38 -29.25
N ALA A 460 -11.66 19.28 -29.67
CA ALA A 460 -11.59 18.85 -31.04
C ALA A 460 -12.11 19.95 -31.96
N PRO A 461 -11.42 20.27 -33.08
CA PRO A 461 -11.88 21.28 -34.03
C PRO A 461 -13.27 21.00 -34.55
N ARG A 462 -14.12 22.03 -34.60
CA ARG A 462 -15.51 21.91 -35.04
C ARG A 462 -15.83 22.91 -36.15
N GLU A 463 -16.44 22.44 -37.20
CA GLU A 463 -16.94 23.34 -38.28
C GLU A 463 -18.21 24.06 -37.83
N ILE A 464 -18.19 25.39 -37.92
CA ILE A 464 -19.33 26.29 -37.60
C ILE A 464 -19.46 27.29 -38.72
N CYS A 465 -20.60 27.29 -39.43
CA CYS A 465 -20.91 28.19 -40.57
C CYS A 465 -19.84 28.19 -41.69
N GLY A 466 -19.15 27.06 -41.92
CA GLY A 466 -18.11 26.92 -42.92
C GLY A 466 -16.72 27.35 -42.48
N TYR A 467 -16.50 27.59 -41.20
CA TYR A 467 -15.21 27.92 -40.59
C TYR A 467 -14.87 26.88 -39.51
N GLN A 468 -13.60 26.50 -39.41
CA GLN A 468 -13.11 25.62 -38.33
C GLN A 468 -12.88 26.43 -37.05
N SER A 469 -13.46 25.98 -35.92
CA SER A 469 -13.22 26.53 -34.60
C SER A 469 -12.29 25.57 -33.81
N GLU A 470 -11.12 26.06 -33.44
CA GLU A 470 -10.01 25.26 -32.82
C GLU A 470 -9.88 25.50 -31.32
N GLY A 471 -10.98 25.75 -30.64
CA GLY A 471 -11.06 26.01 -29.21
C GLY A 471 -12.34 26.78 -28.85
N MET A 472 -12.43 27.18 -27.57
CA MET A 472 -13.58 27.94 -27.06
C MET A 472 -13.12 29.09 -26.18
N LEU A 473 -13.70 30.30 -26.38
CA LEU A 473 -13.53 31.41 -25.44
C LEU A 473 -14.45 31.22 -24.24
N LEU A 474 -13.95 31.44 -23.04
CA LEU A 474 -14.74 31.38 -21.82
C LEU A 474 -15.41 32.71 -21.51
N SER A 475 -16.64 32.63 -21.09
CA SER A 475 -17.46 33.80 -20.74
C SER A 475 -18.38 33.51 -19.55
N ALA A 476 -18.60 34.50 -18.71
CA ALA A 476 -19.65 34.52 -17.71
C ALA A 476 -20.93 35.14 -18.33
N ILE A 477 -22.11 34.63 -17.96
CA ILE A 477 -23.41 35.12 -18.42
C ILE A 477 -24.29 35.34 -17.20
N ASP A 478 -24.94 36.53 -17.08
CA ASP A 478 -25.89 36.83 -16.03
C ASP A 478 -27.33 36.40 -16.38
N GLU A 479 -28.30 36.60 -15.47
CA GLU A 479 -29.70 36.24 -15.62
C GLU A 479 -30.38 37.00 -16.78
N GLU A 480 -29.90 38.19 -17.11
CA GLU A 480 -30.43 39.02 -18.23
C GLU A 480 -29.80 38.61 -19.57
N GLY A 481 -28.89 37.63 -19.57
CA GLY A 481 -28.17 37.19 -20.78
C GLY A 481 -27.03 38.09 -21.20
N LYS A 482 -26.59 39.02 -20.31
CA LYS A 482 -25.40 39.84 -20.53
C LYS A 482 -24.15 38.98 -20.36
N LEU A 483 -23.27 39.02 -21.34
CA LEU A 483 -22.09 38.18 -21.42
C LEU A 483 -20.83 38.99 -21.19
N SER A 484 -19.93 38.47 -20.37
CA SER A 484 -18.57 39.00 -20.15
C SER A 484 -17.50 37.94 -20.42
N LEU A 485 -16.51 38.29 -21.27
CA LEU A 485 -15.37 37.42 -21.52
C LEU A 485 -14.48 37.33 -20.27
N MET A 486 -14.06 36.10 -19.95
CA MET A 486 -13.16 35.84 -18.84
C MET A 486 -11.73 36.22 -19.22
N THR A 487 -11.03 36.86 -18.28
CA THR A 487 -9.61 37.29 -18.43
C THR A 487 -8.88 37.16 -17.11
N SER A 488 -7.56 37.26 -17.12
CA SER A 488 -6.73 37.32 -15.91
C SER A 488 -6.76 38.71 -15.28
N LEU A 489 -6.78 38.79 -13.94
CA LEU A 489 -6.67 40.05 -13.20
C LEU A 489 -5.32 40.76 -13.41
N ALA A 490 -4.23 39.98 -13.51
CA ALA A 490 -2.91 40.48 -13.83
C ALA A 490 -2.61 40.32 -15.33
N ASP A 491 -1.68 41.12 -15.84
CA ASP A 491 -1.26 41.02 -17.25
C ASP A 491 -0.37 39.77 -17.45
N MET A 492 -0.97 38.68 -17.92
CA MET A 492 -0.29 37.41 -18.18
C MET A 492 0.09 37.27 -19.67
N PRO A 493 1.21 36.63 -20.02
CA PRO A 493 1.58 36.41 -21.41
C PRO A 493 0.61 35.45 -22.12
N ALA A 494 0.44 35.64 -23.44
CA ALA A 494 -0.32 34.70 -24.26
C ALA A 494 0.34 33.31 -24.23
N GLY A 495 -0.44 32.27 -23.94
CA GLY A 495 0.00 30.90 -23.74
C GLY A 495 0.19 30.51 -22.27
N ALA A 496 0.07 31.45 -21.32
CA ALA A 496 0.09 31.11 -19.89
C ALA A 496 -0.98 30.07 -19.56
N SER A 497 -0.59 29.00 -18.88
CA SER A 497 -1.50 27.94 -18.44
C SER A 497 -2.38 28.41 -17.28
N ILE A 498 -3.59 27.92 -17.24
CA ILE A 498 -4.56 28.12 -16.14
C ILE A 498 -4.78 26.77 -15.50
N SER A 499 -4.48 26.67 -14.23
CA SER A 499 -4.56 25.43 -13.42
C SER A 499 -5.37 25.65 -12.15
#